data_acc836109e31b0177d148e70002a4af4
#
_entry.id   acc836109e31b0177d148e70002a4af4
#
_cell.length_a   1.000
_cell.length_b   1.000
_cell.length_c   1.000
_cell.angle_alpha   90.00
_cell.angle_beta   90.00
_cell.angle_gamma   90.00
#
_symmetry.space_group_name_H-M   'P 1'
#
loop_
_entity.id
_entity.type
_entity.pdbx_description
1 polymer ?
#
loop_
_entity_poly.entity_id
_entity_poly.type
_entity_poly.pdbx_seq_one_letter_code
_entity_poly.pdbx_strand_id
1 'polypeptide(L)'
;GTCWAFASLGALETTLLPMEEDIFSVDHMSMCNSYALDVNSGGEHTMSIAYLAAWQGPVLEKDDPYGDGMSDPNLTAEKHLEEALIINGREDETIKSAIFRYGAIETSIYSALEYVDSYSMYYSSEYAAYYYDGDETPNHDVVVVGWDDNFPKENFTIQPEGDGAFICKNSWGEEFGDDGYFYVSYYDTKICRKSVVYTRIGDKDNYDKIYQTDKLGW
;
A
#
# COMPACT_ATOMS: atom_id res chain seq x y z
N GLY A 1 -2.81 6.75 11.29
CA GLY A 1 -3.02 5.30 11.41
C GLY A 1 -3.56 4.63 10.14
N THR A 2 -3.67 5.33 8.99
CA THR A 2 -4.35 4.84 7.78
C THR A 2 -3.40 4.43 6.65
N CYS A 3 -2.08 4.35 6.89
CA CYS A 3 -1.09 4.00 5.86
C CYS A 3 -1.40 2.66 5.16
N TRP A 4 -1.89 1.67 5.90
CA TRP A 4 -2.30 0.36 5.38
C TRP A 4 -3.42 0.47 4.33
N ALA A 5 -4.41 1.35 4.55
CA ALA A 5 -5.50 1.56 3.62
C ALA A 5 -5.04 2.34 2.37
N PHE A 6 -4.19 3.36 2.54
CA PHE A 6 -3.56 4.05 1.42
C PHE A 6 -2.71 3.11 0.57
N ALA A 7 -1.91 2.25 1.19
CA ALA A 7 -1.06 1.32 0.47
C ALA A 7 -1.88 0.26 -0.28
N SER A 8 -2.90 -0.30 0.35
CA SER A 8 -3.79 -1.28 -0.27
C SER A 8 -4.55 -0.70 -1.47
N LEU A 9 -5.20 0.44 -1.28
CA LEU A 9 -5.97 1.08 -2.35
C LEU A 9 -5.06 1.61 -3.45
N GLY A 10 -3.90 2.17 -3.12
CA GLY A 10 -2.93 2.60 -4.12
C GLY A 10 -2.41 1.45 -4.97
N ALA A 11 -2.16 0.28 -4.39
CA ALA A 11 -1.80 -0.92 -5.14
C ALA A 11 -2.96 -1.39 -6.05
N LEU A 12 -4.19 -1.41 -5.53
CA LEU A 12 -5.38 -1.79 -6.29
C LEU A 12 -5.64 -0.83 -7.47
N GLU A 13 -5.55 0.47 -7.25
CA GLU A 13 -5.73 1.50 -8.29
C GLU A 13 -4.78 1.30 -9.47
N THR A 14 -3.52 0.96 -9.21
CA THR A 14 -2.54 0.74 -10.29
C THR A 14 -2.86 -0.48 -11.15
N THR A 15 -3.56 -1.47 -10.61
CA THR A 15 -3.98 -2.68 -11.36
C THR A 15 -5.04 -2.34 -12.42
N LEU A 16 -5.79 -1.27 -12.23
CA LEU A 16 -6.81 -0.80 -13.18
C LEU A 16 -6.20 0.02 -14.33
N LEU A 17 -5.00 0.58 -14.13
CA LEU A 17 -4.33 1.39 -15.14
C LEU A 17 -3.84 0.53 -16.33
N PRO A 18 -3.81 1.09 -17.54
CA PRO A 18 -4.25 2.44 -17.95
C PRO A 18 -5.72 2.52 -18.35
N MET A 19 -6.48 1.45 -18.19
CA MET A 19 -7.87 1.38 -18.65
C MET A 19 -8.83 2.25 -17.85
N GLU A 20 -8.58 2.36 -16.55
CA GLU A 20 -9.38 3.14 -15.60
C GLU A 20 -8.47 3.88 -14.63
N GLU A 21 -8.82 5.12 -14.30
CA GLU A 21 -8.12 5.98 -13.33
C GLU A 21 -9.08 6.30 -12.18
N ASP A 22 -9.40 5.30 -11.38
CA ASP A 22 -10.22 5.47 -10.19
C ASP A 22 -9.36 5.81 -8.97
N ILE A 23 -9.89 6.65 -8.09
CA ILE A 23 -9.34 6.92 -6.76
C ILE A 23 -10.36 6.45 -5.74
N PHE A 24 -9.92 5.60 -4.81
CA PHE A 24 -10.80 4.99 -3.82
C PHE A 24 -10.64 5.59 -2.43
N SER A 25 -11.75 5.60 -1.68
CA SER A 25 -11.86 6.18 -0.36
C SER A 25 -11.08 5.39 0.69
N VAL A 26 -10.07 6.04 1.24
CA VAL A 26 -9.31 5.56 2.39
C VAL A 26 -10.16 5.61 3.66
N ASP A 27 -10.99 6.64 3.83
CA ASP A 27 -11.86 6.78 4.99
C ASP A 27 -12.89 5.64 5.04
N HIS A 28 -13.52 5.30 3.92
CA HIS A 28 -14.47 4.19 3.88
C HIS A 28 -13.82 2.85 4.25
N MET A 29 -12.65 2.54 3.69
CA MET A 29 -11.91 1.32 4.07
C MET A 29 -11.53 1.31 5.55
N SER A 30 -11.09 2.45 6.09
CA SER A 30 -10.61 2.56 7.45
C SER A 30 -11.73 2.52 8.50
N MET A 31 -12.90 3.05 8.18
CA MET A 31 -14.02 3.19 9.11
C MET A 31 -15.13 2.15 8.92
N CYS A 32 -15.33 1.66 7.69
CA CYS A 32 -16.43 0.76 7.33
C CYS A 32 -16.00 -0.71 7.11
N ASN A 33 -14.81 -1.09 7.58
CA ASN A 33 -14.38 -2.48 7.60
C ASN A 33 -15.03 -3.25 8.77
N SER A 34 -14.91 -4.58 8.77
CA SER A 34 -15.51 -5.43 9.80
C SER A 34 -14.71 -5.52 11.11
N TYR A 35 -13.60 -4.81 11.22
CA TYR A 35 -12.77 -4.79 12.41
C TYR A 35 -13.15 -3.60 13.32
N ALA A 36 -13.33 -3.86 14.60
CA ALA A 36 -13.69 -2.84 15.58
C ALA A 36 -12.44 -2.09 16.11
N LEU A 37 -11.67 -1.52 15.20
CA LEU A 37 -10.48 -0.73 15.52
C LEU A 37 -10.74 0.75 15.28
N ASP A 38 -10.18 1.58 16.14
CA ASP A 38 -10.14 3.03 15.89
C ASP A 38 -9.25 3.34 14.70
N VAL A 39 -9.65 4.31 13.88
CA VAL A 39 -8.92 4.73 12.66
C VAL A 39 -7.44 5.02 12.93
N ASN A 40 -7.11 5.53 14.11
CA ASN A 40 -5.75 5.84 14.51
C ASN A 40 -4.96 4.64 15.07
N SER A 41 -5.62 3.50 15.26
CA SER A 41 -4.97 2.30 15.80
C SER A 41 -4.05 1.59 14.81
N GLY A 42 -4.06 2.03 13.55
CA GLY A 42 -3.38 1.33 12.47
C GLY A 42 -4.17 0.13 11.95
N GLY A 43 -3.56 -0.63 11.07
CA GLY A 43 -4.12 -1.83 10.46
C GLY A 43 -3.07 -2.58 9.67
N GLU A 44 -3.51 -3.56 8.91
CA GLU A 44 -2.62 -4.36 8.06
C GLU A 44 -3.37 -4.87 6.83
N HIS A 45 -2.63 -5.39 5.86
CA HIS A 45 -3.14 -5.91 4.58
C HIS A 45 -4.26 -6.94 4.71
N THR A 46 -4.34 -7.72 5.80
CA THR A 46 -5.43 -8.68 6.01
C THR A 46 -6.77 -7.99 6.21
N MET A 47 -6.78 -6.81 6.83
CA MET A 47 -7.98 -5.98 6.97
C MET A 47 -8.45 -5.46 5.61
N SER A 48 -7.53 -4.99 4.78
CA SER A 48 -7.82 -4.54 3.42
C SER A 48 -8.38 -5.67 2.55
N ILE A 49 -7.73 -6.83 2.58
CA ILE A 49 -8.18 -8.01 1.82
C ILE A 49 -9.57 -8.46 2.29
N ALA A 50 -9.82 -8.49 3.59
CA ALA A 50 -11.12 -8.86 4.14
C ALA A 50 -12.22 -7.89 3.71
N TYR A 51 -11.99 -6.59 3.80
CA TYR A 51 -12.90 -5.55 3.34
C TYR A 51 -13.22 -5.67 1.84
N LEU A 52 -12.18 -5.83 1.01
CA LEU A 52 -12.33 -5.95 -0.43
C LEU A 52 -12.96 -7.27 -0.87
N ALA A 53 -12.58 -8.39 -0.23
CA ALA A 53 -13.13 -9.71 -0.53
C ALA A 53 -14.58 -9.88 -0.07
N ALA A 54 -14.98 -9.17 0.98
CA ALA A 54 -16.37 -9.09 1.42
C ALA A 54 -17.24 -8.15 0.56
N TRP A 55 -16.65 -7.48 -0.42
CA TRP A 55 -17.29 -6.48 -1.30
C TRP A 55 -17.93 -5.32 -0.53
N GLN A 56 -17.34 -4.95 0.61
CA GLN A 56 -17.71 -3.75 1.36
C GLN A 56 -17.26 -2.48 0.64
N GLY A 57 -16.25 -2.57 -0.19
CA GLY A 57 -15.69 -1.57 -1.09
C GLY A 57 -14.91 -2.27 -2.22
N PRO A 58 -14.10 -1.51 -2.99
CA PRO A 58 -13.75 -0.11 -2.75
C PRO A 58 -14.86 0.88 -3.17
N VAL A 59 -14.96 1.95 -2.43
CA VAL A 59 -15.84 3.09 -2.70
C VAL A 59 -15.01 4.22 -3.28
N LEU A 60 -15.60 5.02 -4.19
CA LEU A 60 -14.86 6.13 -4.80
C LEU A 60 -14.58 7.26 -3.79
N GLU A 61 -13.39 7.84 -3.87
CA GLU A 61 -12.97 8.97 -3.03
C GLU A 61 -13.92 10.17 -3.11
N LYS A 62 -14.50 10.44 -4.29
CA LYS A 62 -15.46 11.54 -4.47
C LYS A 62 -16.78 11.35 -3.70
N ASP A 63 -17.12 10.11 -3.37
CA ASP A 63 -18.36 9.76 -2.67
C ASP A 63 -18.16 9.67 -1.14
N ASP A 64 -16.91 9.51 -0.70
CA ASP A 64 -16.51 9.48 0.71
C ASP A 64 -15.07 10.06 0.84
N PRO A 65 -14.93 11.40 0.87
CA PRO A 65 -13.62 12.06 0.84
C PRO A 65 -12.80 11.86 2.12
N TYR A 66 -11.49 11.70 1.95
CA TYR A 66 -10.56 11.52 3.05
C TYR A 66 -10.46 12.73 3.99
N GLY A 67 -10.52 12.47 5.29
CA GLY A 67 -10.12 13.41 6.34
C GLY A 67 -11.27 14.21 6.98
N ASP A 68 -12.52 13.95 6.62
CA ASP A 68 -13.66 14.59 7.27
C ASP A 68 -14.13 13.84 8.55
N GLY A 69 -13.56 12.64 8.80
CA GLY A 69 -13.84 11.82 9.97
C GLY A 69 -15.20 11.15 9.95
N MET A 70 -15.83 11.05 8.79
CA MET A 70 -17.14 10.43 8.59
C MET A 70 -17.09 9.48 7.41
N SER A 71 -17.88 8.40 7.49
CA SER A 71 -18.09 7.47 6.38
C SER A 71 -19.48 6.87 6.45
N ASP A 72 -20.09 6.67 5.29
CA ASP A 72 -21.41 6.02 5.18
C ASP A 72 -21.25 4.54 4.81
N PRO A 73 -21.52 3.60 5.73
CA PRO A 73 -21.38 2.17 5.46
C PRO A 73 -22.39 1.62 4.44
N ASN A 74 -23.33 2.43 3.98
CA ASN A 74 -24.32 2.04 2.98
C ASN A 74 -23.86 2.35 1.54
N LEU A 75 -22.70 2.98 1.36
CA LEU A 75 -22.15 3.20 0.03
C LEU A 75 -21.80 1.86 -0.63
N THR A 76 -22.03 1.81 -1.94
CA THR A 76 -21.86 0.57 -2.71
C THR A 76 -20.44 0.49 -3.27
N ALA A 77 -19.83 -0.69 -3.20
CA ALA A 77 -18.56 -0.98 -3.85
C ALA A 77 -18.62 -0.68 -5.35
N GLU A 78 -17.60 0.00 -5.87
CA GLU A 78 -17.48 0.32 -7.30
C GLU A 78 -16.87 -0.83 -8.10
N LYS A 79 -16.01 -1.60 -7.46
CA LYS A 79 -15.35 -2.79 -8.01
C LYS A 79 -15.47 -3.96 -7.05
N HIS A 80 -15.23 -5.17 -7.55
CA HIS A 80 -15.15 -6.36 -6.72
C HIS A 80 -13.77 -7.01 -6.82
N LEU A 81 -13.12 -7.21 -5.69
CA LEU A 81 -11.89 -8.00 -5.65
C LEU A 81 -12.24 -9.48 -5.86
N GLU A 82 -11.62 -10.08 -6.87
CA GLU A 82 -11.79 -11.50 -7.20
C GLU A 82 -10.57 -12.33 -6.80
N GLU A 83 -9.38 -11.74 -6.83
CA GLU A 83 -8.16 -12.45 -6.48
C GLU A 83 -7.08 -11.47 -5.97
N ALA A 84 -6.46 -11.84 -4.86
CA ALA A 84 -5.25 -11.21 -4.34
C ALA A 84 -4.17 -12.26 -4.10
N LEU A 85 -2.92 -11.90 -4.37
CA LEU A 85 -1.77 -12.75 -4.15
C LEU A 85 -0.93 -12.18 -3.00
N ILE A 86 -0.67 -13.01 -1.98
CA ILE A 86 0.25 -12.69 -0.89
C ILE A 86 1.59 -13.35 -1.19
N ILE A 87 2.63 -12.53 -1.34
CA ILE A 87 4.00 -12.98 -1.57
C ILE A 87 4.73 -12.96 -0.23
N ASN A 88 5.07 -14.12 0.30
CA ASN A 88 5.83 -14.27 1.52
C ASN A 88 7.31 -14.47 1.20
N GLY A 89 8.15 -13.76 1.91
CA GLY A 89 9.59 -13.72 1.62
C GLY A 89 9.92 -12.77 0.48
N ARG A 90 11.21 -12.48 0.33
CA ARG A 90 11.69 -11.57 -0.68
C ARG A 90 12.59 -12.28 -1.67
N GLU A 91 12.17 -12.27 -2.91
CA GLU A 91 12.96 -12.59 -4.08
C GLU A 91 12.74 -11.46 -5.08
N ASP A 92 13.78 -10.70 -5.39
CA ASP A 92 13.66 -9.46 -6.15
C ASP A 92 13.07 -9.66 -7.56
N GLU A 93 13.42 -10.75 -8.23
CA GLU A 93 12.85 -11.07 -9.54
C GLU A 93 11.35 -11.39 -9.48
N THR A 94 10.90 -12.06 -8.43
CA THR A 94 9.48 -12.32 -8.19
C THR A 94 8.72 -11.02 -7.93
N ILE A 95 9.28 -10.12 -7.11
CA ILE A 95 8.70 -8.80 -6.81
C ILE A 95 8.62 -7.95 -8.09
N LYS A 96 9.70 -7.83 -8.84
CA LYS A 96 9.73 -7.09 -10.10
C LYS A 96 8.75 -7.65 -11.13
N SER A 97 8.69 -8.97 -11.25
CA SER A 97 7.76 -9.65 -12.14
C SER A 97 6.30 -9.39 -11.77
N ALA A 98 5.97 -9.38 -10.47
CA ALA A 98 4.63 -9.07 -9.99
C ALA A 98 4.23 -7.62 -10.32
N ILE A 99 5.12 -6.66 -10.06
CA ILE A 99 4.90 -5.25 -10.39
C ILE A 99 4.70 -5.07 -11.90
N PHE A 100 5.55 -5.67 -12.72
CA PHE A 100 5.46 -5.57 -14.16
C PHE A 100 4.16 -6.16 -14.72
N ARG A 101 3.73 -7.28 -14.16
CA ARG A 101 2.57 -8.03 -14.66
C ARG A 101 1.23 -7.49 -14.18
N TYR A 102 1.15 -7.06 -12.92
CA TYR A 102 -0.13 -6.74 -12.27
C TYR A 102 -0.27 -5.28 -11.86
N GLY A 103 0.82 -4.57 -11.67
CA GLY A 103 0.85 -3.22 -11.13
C GLY A 103 1.57 -3.16 -9.79
N ALA A 104 1.44 -2.04 -9.08
CA ALA A 104 2.13 -1.82 -7.82
C ALA A 104 1.74 -2.83 -6.74
N ILE A 105 2.64 -3.03 -5.81
CA ILE A 105 2.43 -3.93 -4.68
C ILE A 105 2.42 -3.16 -3.36
N GLU A 106 1.59 -3.60 -2.43
CA GLU A 106 1.61 -3.17 -1.04
C GLU A 106 2.68 -3.93 -0.28
N THR A 107 3.46 -3.23 0.55
CA THR A 107 4.44 -3.83 1.44
C THR A 107 4.64 -3.01 2.70
N SER A 108 5.16 -3.63 3.75
CA SER A 108 5.49 -2.96 5.00
C SER A 108 6.99 -2.70 5.10
N ILE A 109 7.34 -1.56 5.67
CA ILE A 109 8.71 -1.16 6.03
C ILE A 109 8.78 -0.79 7.50
N TYR A 110 9.99 -0.77 8.06
CA TYR A 110 10.21 -0.01 9.29
C TYR A 110 10.52 1.44 8.90
N SER A 111 9.64 2.37 9.29
CA SER A 111 9.86 3.79 9.10
C SER A 111 10.37 4.42 10.39
N ALA A 112 11.57 4.98 10.33
CA ALA A 112 12.13 5.84 11.37
C ALA A 112 11.70 7.31 11.19
N LEU A 113 10.88 7.60 10.18
CA LEU A 113 10.22 8.88 9.95
C LEU A 113 8.79 8.82 10.49
N GLU A 114 8.33 9.88 11.11
CA GLU A 114 6.98 9.98 11.67
C GLU A 114 6.05 10.88 10.84
N TYR A 115 6.62 11.83 10.11
CA TYR A 115 5.90 12.80 9.27
C TYR A 115 6.85 13.44 8.24
N VAL A 116 6.31 14.26 7.35
CA VAL A 116 6.99 14.85 6.18
C VAL A 116 8.36 15.48 6.51
N ASP A 117 8.43 16.26 7.58
CA ASP A 117 9.64 17.02 7.95
C ASP A 117 10.48 16.33 9.03
N SER A 118 10.19 15.08 9.36
CA SER A 118 10.96 14.38 10.38
C SER A 118 12.36 14.05 9.90
N TYR A 119 13.32 14.11 10.83
CA TYR A 119 14.70 13.72 10.59
C TYR A 119 14.93 12.26 10.97
N SER A 120 15.68 11.54 10.14
CA SER A 120 16.20 10.23 10.46
C SER A 120 17.58 10.02 9.86
N MET A 121 18.45 9.33 10.59
CA MET A 121 19.75 8.89 10.07
C MET A 121 19.63 7.89 8.92
N TYR A 122 18.46 7.28 8.74
CA TYR A 122 18.18 6.30 7.66
C TYR A 122 17.62 6.95 6.40
N TYR A 123 17.38 8.27 6.41
CA TYR A 123 16.75 8.98 5.30
C TYR A 123 17.56 10.18 4.83
N SER A 124 17.80 10.24 3.53
CA SER A 124 18.35 11.41 2.85
C SER A 124 17.23 12.21 2.19
N SER A 125 16.93 13.39 2.71
CA SER A 125 15.91 14.27 2.10
C SER A 125 16.36 14.85 0.76
N GLU A 126 17.67 14.97 0.51
CA GLU A 126 18.21 15.46 -0.76
C GLU A 126 17.91 14.51 -1.92
N TYR A 127 17.98 13.20 -1.68
CA TYR A 127 17.79 12.17 -2.70
C TYR A 127 16.49 11.37 -2.51
N ALA A 128 15.67 11.71 -1.51
CA ALA A 128 14.50 10.93 -1.11
C ALA A 128 14.84 9.44 -0.91
N ALA A 129 16.01 9.15 -0.34
CA ALA A 129 16.60 7.82 -0.26
C ALA A 129 16.56 7.27 1.17
N TYR A 130 15.93 6.12 1.36
CA TYR A 130 15.73 5.46 2.65
C TYR A 130 16.42 4.09 2.69
N TYR A 131 17.20 3.84 3.73
CA TYR A 131 17.83 2.56 4.00
C TYR A 131 17.83 2.25 5.50
N TYR A 132 17.15 1.18 5.89
CA TYR A 132 17.14 0.66 7.25
C TYR A 132 17.79 -0.73 7.29
N ASP A 133 18.80 -0.89 8.13
CA ASP A 133 19.59 -2.11 8.28
C ASP A 133 19.36 -2.85 9.61
N GLY A 134 18.36 -2.42 10.40
CA GLY A 134 18.07 -2.96 11.71
C GLY A 134 17.02 -4.07 11.72
N ASP A 135 16.62 -4.46 12.94
CA ASP A 135 15.74 -5.60 13.19
C ASP A 135 14.35 -5.23 13.75
N GLU A 136 14.04 -3.95 13.86
CA GLU A 136 12.73 -3.51 14.35
C GLU A 136 11.58 -4.04 13.49
N THR A 137 10.45 -4.26 14.13
CA THR A 137 9.22 -4.70 13.43
C THR A 137 8.72 -3.61 12.49
N PRO A 138 8.28 -3.95 11.26
CA PRO A 138 7.64 -3.00 10.37
C PRO A 138 6.49 -2.25 11.05
N ASN A 139 6.39 -0.95 10.77
CA ASN A 139 5.43 -0.05 11.39
C ASN A 139 4.72 0.88 10.39
N HIS A 140 5.00 0.73 9.09
CA HIS A 140 4.47 1.61 8.06
C HIS A 140 4.29 0.85 6.75
N ASP A 141 3.17 1.09 6.08
CA ASP A 141 2.86 0.47 4.79
C ASP A 141 3.02 1.48 3.65
N VAL A 142 3.58 1.01 2.56
CA VAL A 142 3.87 1.78 1.36
C VAL A 142 3.54 0.98 0.10
N VAL A 143 3.47 1.67 -1.03
CA VAL A 143 3.26 1.06 -2.35
C VAL A 143 4.56 1.05 -3.11
N VAL A 144 5.00 -0.13 -3.55
CA VAL A 144 6.14 -0.27 -4.45
C VAL A 144 5.62 -0.20 -5.89
N VAL A 145 5.98 0.86 -6.59
CA VAL A 145 5.50 1.14 -7.94
C VAL A 145 6.50 0.76 -9.04
N GLY A 146 7.75 0.51 -8.65
CA GLY A 146 8.82 0.18 -9.58
C GLY A 146 10.16 -0.01 -8.89
N TRP A 147 11.21 0.05 -9.67
CA TRP A 147 12.59 -0.09 -9.19
C TRP A 147 13.57 0.61 -10.11
N ASP A 148 14.77 0.88 -9.58
CA ASP A 148 15.93 1.36 -10.32
C ASP A 148 17.17 0.59 -9.88
N ASP A 149 17.66 -0.31 -10.76
CA ASP A 149 18.83 -1.14 -10.49
C ASP A 149 20.13 -0.32 -10.37
N ASN A 150 20.13 0.89 -10.91
CA ASN A 150 21.29 1.78 -10.94
C ASN A 150 21.20 2.94 -9.95
N PHE A 151 20.21 2.93 -9.06
CA PHE A 151 20.09 3.97 -8.04
C PHE A 151 21.34 3.98 -7.16
N PRO A 152 22.12 5.09 -7.14
CA PRO A 152 23.44 5.09 -6.52
C PRO A 152 23.36 4.88 -5.00
N LYS A 153 24.17 3.97 -4.49
CA LYS A 153 24.30 3.75 -3.04
C LYS A 153 24.78 4.98 -2.28
N GLU A 154 25.49 5.87 -2.95
CA GLU A 154 25.98 7.13 -2.39
C GLU A 154 24.84 8.12 -2.04
N ASN A 155 23.64 7.92 -2.60
CA ASN A 155 22.48 8.75 -2.31
C ASN A 155 21.88 8.48 -0.92
N PHE A 156 22.24 7.37 -0.30
CA PHE A 156 21.78 7.02 1.04
C PHE A 156 22.68 7.63 2.12
N THR A 157 22.09 8.09 3.23
CA THR A 157 22.85 8.64 4.37
C THR A 157 23.76 7.59 4.98
N ILE A 158 23.25 6.39 5.24
CA ILE A 158 24.04 5.20 5.55
C ILE A 158 24.18 4.44 4.24
N GLN A 159 25.41 4.30 3.77
CA GLN A 159 25.66 3.70 2.47
C GLN A 159 25.46 2.18 2.52
N PRO A 160 24.54 1.61 1.72
CA PRO A 160 24.38 0.16 1.60
C PRO A 160 25.55 -0.47 0.83
N GLU A 161 25.58 -1.81 0.77
CA GLU A 161 26.65 -2.56 0.10
C GLU A 161 26.71 -2.32 -1.42
N GLY A 162 25.58 -2.04 -2.05
CA GLY A 162 25.49 -1.86 -3.50
C GLY A 162 24.41 -0.89 -3.92
N ASP A 163 24.34 -0.66 -5.23
CA ASP A 163 23.34 0.15 -5.90
C ASP A 163 21.98 -0.56 -5.96
N GLY A 164 20.96 0.20 -6.29
CA GLY A 164 19.61 -0.29 -6.52
C GLY A 164 18.64 0.08 -5.43
N ALA A 165 17.44 0.43 -5.85
CA ALA A 165 16.33 0.79 -4.97
C ALA A 165 14.97 0.40 -5.54
N PHE A 166 14.03 0.12 -4.66
CA PHE A 166 12.62 0.11 -5.00
C PHE A 166 12.07 1.53 -4.98
N ILE A 167 11.22 1.85 -5.94
CA ILE A 167 10.52 3.14 -6.01
C ILE A 167 9.20 2.98 -5.28
N CYS A 168 9.02 3.73 -4.19
CA CYS A 168 7.88 3.62 -3.30
C CYS A 168 7.05 4.91 -3.31
N LYS A 169 5.72 4.76 -3.31
CA LYS A 169 4.80 5.86 -3.04
C LYS A 169 4.43 5.85 -1.56
N ASN A 170 4.61 7.00 -0.91
CA ASN A 170 4.18 7.22 0.47
C ASN A 170 2.76 7.82 0.51
N SER A 171 2.20 7.92 1.71
CA SER A 171 0.87 8.47 1.99
C SER A 171 0.94 9.79 2.76
N TRP A 172 1.97 10.61 2.54
CA TRP A 172 2.21 11.86 3.26
C TRP A 172 2.14 13.12 2.37
N GLY A 173 1.52 12.98 1.17
CA GLY A 173 1.38 14.06 0.23
C GLY A 173 2.61 14.30 -0.65
N GLU A 174 2.46 15.23 -1.59
CA GLU A 174 3.48 15.55 -2.60
C GLU A 174 4.71 16.28 -2.02
N GLU A 175 4.57 16.87 -0.84
CA GLU A 175 5.69 17.55 -0.16
C GLU A 175 6.72 16.57 0.42
N PHE A 176 6.38 15.29 0.53
CA PHE A 176 7.33 14.26 0.98
C PHE A 176 8.15 13.74 -0.20
N GLY A 177 9.47 13.66 0.00
CA GLY A 177 10.40 13.04 -0.94
C GLY A 177 10.41 13.71 -2.31
N ASP A 178 10.27 12.90 -3.35
CA ASP A 178 10.19 13.30 -4.75
C ASP A 178 8.72 13.22 -5.22
N ASP A 179 7.97 14.31 -5.05
CA ASP A 179 6.53 14.38 -5.35
C ASP A 179 5.71 13.25 -4.68
N GLY A 180 5.99 12.94 -3.42
CA GLY A 180 5.34 11.87 -2.65
C GLY A 180 5.98 10.49 -2.79
N TYR A 181 7.01 10.36 -3.62
CA TYR A 181 7.77 9.13 -3.84
C TYR A 181 9.11 9.17 -3.11
N PHE A 182 9.64 8.00 -2.82
CA PHE A 182 10.97 7.83 -2.25
C PHE A 182 11.58 6.50 -2.67
N TYR A 183 12.88 6.36 -2.46
CA TYR A 183 13.67 5.24 -2.94
C TYR A 183 14.17 4.42 -1.76
N VAL A 184 13.75 3.18 -1.67
CA VAL A 184 14.15 2.27 -0.59
C VAL A 184 15.18 1.29 -1.12
N SER A 185 16.35 1.27 -0.48
CA SER A 185 17.47 0.41 -0.90
C SER A 185 17.06 -1.05 -1.04
N TYR A 186 17.62 -1.74 -2.03
CA TYR A 186 17.53 -3.21 -2.13
C TYR A 186 18.09 -3.91 -0.89
N TYR A 187 18.95 -3.25 -0.13
CA TYR A 187 19.57 -3.78 1.09
C TYR A 187 18.75 -3.52 2.36
N ASP A 188 17.62 -2.79 2.25
CA ASP A 188 16.70 -2.61 3.37
C ASP A 188 16.21 -3.96 3.89
N THR A 189 16.23 -4.12 5.22
CA THR A 189 15.96 -5.43 5.85
C THR A 189 14.49 -5.80 5.89
N LYS A 190 13.58 -4.85 5.67
CA LYS A 190 12.14 -5.03 5.88
C LYS A 190 11.32 -4.98 4.58
N ILE A 191 11.71 -4.16 3.62
CA ILE A 191 10.93 -3.99 2.39
C ILE A 191 10.70 -5.30 1.65
N CYS A 192 9.51 -5.50 1.13
CA CYS A 192 9.10 -6.65 0.31
C CYS A 192 9.23 -8.02 0.99
N ARG A 193 9.34 -8.08 2.33
CA ARG A 193 9.34 -9.37 3.06
C ARG A 193 7.97 -10.03 3.08
N LYS A 194 6.93 -9.22 3.02
CA LYS A 194 5.56 -9.63 2.81
C LYS A 194 4.90 -8.59 1.90
N SER A 195 4.32 -9.03 0.81
CA SER A 195 3.76 -8.14 -0.19
C SER A 195 2.39 -8.63 -0.64
N VAL A 196 1.52 -7.70 -1.01
CA VAL A 196 0.19 -8.00 -1.55
C VAL A 196 0.05 -7.41 -2.94
N VAL A 197 -0.44 -8.22 -3.85
CA VAL A 197 -0.77 -7.86 -5.22
C VAL A 197 -2.25 -8.18 -5.46
N TYR A 198 -2.98 -7.22 -6.00
CA TYR A 198 -4.37 -7.40 -6.41
C TYR A 198 -4.39 -7.81 -7.87
N THR A 199 -4.58 -9.11 -8.13
CA THR A 199 -4.33 -9.71 -9.45
C THR A 199 -5.56 -9.76 -10.33
N ARG A 200 -6.76 -9.75 -9.74
CA ARG A 200 -8.01 -9.74 -10.51
C ARG A 200 -9.10 -8.95 -9.80
N ILE A 201 -9.60 -7.94 -10.50
CA ILE A 201 -10.64 -7.03 -10.04
C ILE A 201 -11.73 -6.98 -11.11
N GLY A 202 -12.96 -7.26 -10.70
CA GLY A 202 -14.13 -7.25 -11.57
C GLY A 202 -15.03 -6.05 -11.33
N ASP A 203 -15.89 -5.76 -12.31
CA ASP A 203 -16.95 -4.78 -12.18
C ASP A 203 -18.06 -5.31 -11.27
N LYS A 204 -18.68 -4.40 -10.50
CA LYS A 204 -19.77 -4.74 -9.56
C LYS A 204 -20.97 -5.40 -10.23
N ASP A 205 -21.20 -5.14 -11.51
CA ASP A 205 -22.33 -5.64 -12.27
C ASP A 205 -22.12 -7.06 -12.86
N ASN A 206 -20.95 -7.67 -12.63
CA ASN A 206 -20.64 -9.01 -13.12
C ASN A 206 -21.39 -10.14 -12.39
N TYR A 207 -22.05 -9.83 -11.27
CA TYR A 207 -22.67 -10.82 -10.41
C TYR A 207 -24.10 -10.43 -10.02
N ASP A 208 -25.02 -11.36 -10.20
CA ASP A 208 -26.42 -11.19 -9.78
C ASP A 208 -26.61 -11.35 -8.27
N LYS A 209 -25.71 -12.08 -7.61
CA LYS A 209 -25.81 -12.43 -6.19
C LYS A 209 -24.45 -12.64 -5.55
N ILE A 210 -24.35 -12.19 -4.31
CA ILE A 210 -23.25 -12.50 -3.40
C ILE A 210 -23.71 -13.58 -2.43
N TYR A 211 -22.95 -14.67 -2.36
CA TYR A 211 -23.15 -15.69 -1.36
C TYR A 211 -22.04 -15.60 -0.32
N GLN A 212 -22.39 -15.19 0.88
CA GLN A 212 -21.47 -15.18 2.00
C GLN A 212 -21.83 -16.34 2.93
N THR A 213 -20.85 -17.18 3.24
CA THR A 213 -21.00 -18.17 4.28
C THR A 213 -20.34 -17.63 5.52
N ASP A 214 -21.15 -17.18 6.45
CA ASP A 214 -20.65 -16.66 7.69
C ASP A 214 -21.02 -17.58 8.85
N LYS A 215 -20.01 -18.28 9.36
CA LYS A 215 -20.11 -19.05 10.59
C LYS A 215 -19.68 -18.26 11.83
N LEU A 216 -19.15 -17.08 11.66
CA LEU A 216 -18.53 -16.27 12.71
C LEU A 216 -19.20 -14.91 12.89
N GLY A 217 -20.23 -14.60 12.11
CA GLY A 217 -21.00 -13.36 12.21
C GLY A 217 -20.29 -12.13 11.64
N TRP A 218 -19.62 -12.29 10.51
CA TRP A 218 -19.01 -11.15 9.80
C TRP A 218 -20.08 -10.25 9.19
#